data_42d0313a4a4f46ea757c6c7c06db5ab7
#
_entry.id   42d0313a4a4f46ea757c6c7c06db5ab7
#
_cell.length_a   1.000
_cell.length_b   1.000
_cell.length_c   1.000
_cell.angle_alpha   90.00
_cell.angle_beta   90.00
_cell.angle_gamma   90.00
#
_symmetry.space_group_name_H-M   'P 1'
#
loop_
_entity.id
_entity.type
_entity.pdbx_description
1 polymer ?
#
loop_
_entity_poly.entity_id
_entity_poly.type
_entity_poly.pdbx_seq_one_letter_code
_entity_poly.pdbx_strand_id
1 'polypeptide(L)'
;TPLTVGCPILIGDGLKGTDDIEVPVVGGEYCQTAKIGRAIMDADVFISLTHFKGHESTGFGGTIKNIGMGCGSRAGKKEQHCSGTPHVDEKRCRGCKQCFKECANNGLEYDETTHKMHINETNCVGCGRCLGACNFDAISFNNYNANELLNKRMAEYTKAVVDGRPNFHISLIVDVSPNCDCHPENDLPILPNIGMLASFDPLALDQACVDLCMKAKPMPGSQLDKHLHDPNFCNHHDHFTNSTPESEWKSCLEHAQKIG
;
A
#
# COMPACT_ATOMS: atom_id res chain seq x y z
N THR A 1 -21.26 8.86 3.46
CA THR A 1 -21.75 9.52 4.69
C THR A 1 -22.66 8.58 5.46
N PRO A 2 -22.88 8.75 6.80
CA PRO A 2 -23.84 7.92 7.55
C PRO A 2 -25.23 7.87 6.93
N LEU A 3 -25.67 8.96 6.31
CA LEU A 3 -26.96 9.02 5.59
C LEU A 3 -27.01 8.12 4.35
N THR A 4 -25.86 7.94 3.67
CA THR A 4 -25.77 7.09 2.47
C THR A 4 -25.65 5.62 2.85
N VAL A 5 -24.88 5.31 3.89
CA VAL A 5 -24.61 3.94 4.34
C VAL A 5 -25.73 3.40 5.24
N GLY A 6 -26.49 4.29 5.89
CA GLY A 6 -27.58 3.90 6.80
C GLY A 6 -27.12 3.41 8.18
N CYS A 7 -25.84 3.59 8.51
CA CYS A 7 -25.29 3.25 9.82
C CYS A 7 -24.20 4.26 10.25
N PRO A 8 -23.82 4.29 11.54
CA PRO A 8 -22.72 5.10 12.02
C PRO A 8 -21.40 4.74 11.30
N ILE A 9 -20.60 5.77 11.01
CA ILE A 9 -19.24 5.61 10.47
C ILE A 9 -18.27 6.09 11.53
N LEU A 10 -17.32 5.24 11.91
CA LEU A 10 -16.25 5.52 12.85
C LEU A 10 -14.91 5.58 12.11
N ILE A 11 -14.06 6.53 12.49
CA ILE A 11 -12.67 6.59 12.04
C ILE A 11 -11.84 5.78 13.03
N GLY A 12 -11.26 4.66 12.59
CA GLY A 12 -10.68 3.64 13.45
C GLY A 12 -9.49 4.10 14.30
N ASP A 13 -8.74 5.11 13.84
CA ASP A 13 -7.60 5.73 14.53
C ASP A 13 -7.90 7.16 15.02
N GLY A 14 -9.19 7.50 15.13
CA GLY A 14 -9.66 8.81 15.61
C GLY A 14 -9.46 9.95 14.62
N LEU A 15 -9.95 11.15 14.96
CA LEU A 15 -9.97 12.32 14.08
C LEU A 15 -8.58 12.80 13.62
N LYS A 16 -7.54 12.52 14.40
CA LYS A 16 -6.16 12.92 14.10
C LYS A 16 -5.28 11.77 13.59
N GLY A 17 -5.82 10.54 13.52
CA GLY A 17 -5.07 9.35 13.14
C GLY A 17 -4.04 8.90 14.19
N THR A 18 -4.26 9.24 15.47
CA THR A 18 -3.33 9.01 16.58
C THR A 18 -3.90 8.15 17.69
N ASP A 19 -5.16 7.73 17.57
CA ASP A 19 -5.78 6.81 18.53
C ASP A 19 -5.51 5.37 18.07
N ASP A 20 -4.36 4.85 18.49
CA ASP A 20 -3.91 3.51 18.14
C ASP A 20 -3.54 2.66 19.36
N ILE A 21 -3.36 1.38 19.09
CA ILE A 21 -2.84 0.39 20.04
C ILE A 21 -1.75 -0.42 19.32
N GLU A 22 -0.71 -0.77 20.07
CA GLU A 22 0.31 -1.70 19.61
C GLU A 22 -0.16 -3.15 19.83
N VAL A 23 -0.28 -3.90 18.74
CA VAL A 23 -0.72 -5.29 18.73
C VAL A 23 0.49 -6.16 18.42
N PRO A 24 0.85 -7.16 19.26
CA PRO A 24 1.95 -8.08 18.95
C PRO A 24 1.71 -8.84 17.65
N VAL A 25 2.74 -8.96 16.83
CA VAL A 25 2.73 -9.79 15.61
C VAL A 25 3.39 -11.12 15.91
N VAL A 26 2.59 -12.12 16.22
CA VAL A 26 3.11 -13.45 16.56
C VAL A 26 3.72 -14.09 15.31
N GLY A 27 5.03 -14.39 15.35
CA GLY A 27 5.77 -14.94 14.22
C GLY A 27 6.17 -13.89 13.17
N GLY A 28 5.98 -12.59 13.45
CA GLY A 28 6.44 -11.52 12.58
C GLY A 28 7.96 -11.47 12.46
N GLU A 29 8.46 -11.20 11.27
CA GLU A 29 9.89 -11.11 10.95
C GLU A 29 10.34 -9.65 10.78
N TYR A 30 9.44 -8.77 10.37
CA TYR A 30 9.69 -7.36 10.04
C TYR A 30 9.05 -6.39 11.04
N CYS A 31 7.99 -6.82 11.73
CA CYS A 31 7.30 -6.05 12.75
C CYS A 31 7.13 -6.91 14.01
N GLN A 32 7.61 -6.44 15.14
CA GLN A 32 7.34 -7.09 16.44
C GLN A 32 5.94 -6.75 16.94
N THR A 33 5.50 -5.53 16.68
CA THR A 33 4.17 -5.00 16.97
C THR A 33 3.64 -4.25 15.75
N ALA A 34 2.31 -4.23 15.59
CA ALA A 34 1.61 -3.44 14.60
C ALA A 34 0.80 -2.33 15.29
N LYS A 35 0.88 -1.10 14.79
CA LYS A 35 0.13 0.05 15.30
C LYS A 35 -1.20 0.14 14.59
N ILE A 36 -2.24 -0.37 15.21
CA ILE A 36 -3.58 -0.51 14.64
C ILE A 36 -4.53 0.52 15.27
N GLY A 37 -5.45 1.06 14.47
CA GLY A 37 -6.48 1.96 14.99
C GLY A 37 -7.27 1.30 16.11
N ARG A 38 -7.38 1.96 17.26
CA ARG A 38 -7.96 1.40 18.49
C ARG A 38 -9.38 0.87 18.30
N ALA A 39 -10.26 1.65 17.68
CA ALA A 39 -11.64 1.24 17.47
C ALA A 39 -11.79 -0.04 16.64
N ILE A 40 -10.79 -0.37 15.82
CA ILE A 40 -10.76 -1.63 15.06
C ILE A 40 -10.48 -2.81 15.98
N MET A 41 -9.54 -2.64 16.93
CA MET A 41 -9.16 -3.70 17.85
C MET A 41 -10.16 -3.88 18.99
N ASP A 42 -10.94 -2.85 19.33
CA ASP A 42 -12.02 -2.91 20.34
C ASP A 42 -13.26 -3.68 19.83
N ALA A 43 -13.34 -3.96 18.52
CA ALA A 43 -14.46 -4.74 17.96
C ALA A 43 -14.26 -6.24 18.18
N ASP A 44 -15.32 -6.94 18.62
CA ASP A 44 -15.31 -8.38 18.86
C ASP A 44 -15.23 -9.22 17.58
N VAL A 45 -15.80 -8.72 16.49
CA VAL A 45 -15.86 -9.38 15.17
C VAL A 45 -15.31 -8.42 14.12
N PHE A 46 -14.47 -8.94 13.23
CA PHE A 46 -13.92 -8.17 12.13
C PHE A 46 -14.43 -8.65 10.77
N ILE A 47 -15.08 -7.77 10.02
CA ILE A 47 -15.53 -8.06 8.65
C ILE A 47 -14.86 -7.04 7.72
N SER A 48 -14.08 -7.51 6.74
CA SER A 48 -13.53 -6.62 5.70
C SER A 48 -14.40 -6.65 4.45
N LEU A 49 -14.61 -5.48 3.87
CA LEU A 49 -15.19 -5.31 2.54
C LEU A 49 -14.14 -4.61 1.67
N THR A 50 -13.68 -5.29 0.63
CA THR A 50 -12.55 -4.88 -0.17
C THR A 50 -12.96 -4.63 -1.62
N HIS A 51 -12.54 -3.51 -2.19
CA HIS A 51 -12.46 -3.28 -3.63
C HIS A 51 -11.12 -3.82 -4.13
N PHE A 52 -11.16 -4.85 -4.97
CA PHE A 52 -9.94 -5.44 -5.56
C PHE A 52 -9.53 -4.66 -6.82
N LYS A 53 -8.30 -4.16 -6.88
CA LYS A 53 -7.79 -3.28 -7.97
C LYS A 53 -6.29 -3.41 -8.12
N GLY A 54 -5.74 -2.84 -9.21
CA GLY A 54 -4.30 -2.66 -9.40
C GLY A 54 -3.68 -1.73 -8.33
N HIS A 55 -2.36 -1.72 -8.30
CA HIS A 55 -1.60 -0.85 -7.39
C HIS A 55 -0.18 -0.64 -7.91
N GLU A 56 0.27 0.59 -7.89
CA GLU A 56 1.55 1.03 -8.45
C GLU A 56 2.80 0.44 -7.77
N SER A 57 2.73 0.07 -6.49
CA SER A 57 3.86 -0.51 -5.75
C SER A 57 3.68 -2.00 -5.44
N THR A 58 2.46 -2.38 -5.05
CA THR A 58 2.15 -3.73 -4.56
C THR A 58 1.48 -4.62 -5.60
N GLY A 59 1.45 -4.21 -6.87
CA GLY A 59 0.84 -4.89 -8.00
C GLY A 59 -0.68 -4.87 -7.96
N PHE A 60 -1.27 -5.31 -6.85
CA PHE A 60 -2.69 -5.17 -6.58
C PHE A 60 -2.97 -4.75 -5.13
N GLY A 61 -4.15 -4.21 -4.91
CA GLY A 61 -4.72 -3.95 -3.59
C GLY A 61 -5.91 -4.84 -3.34
N GLY A 62 -5.69 -5.95 -2.64
CA GLY A 62 -6.71 -6.90 -2.22
C GLY A 62 -7.04 -6.79 -0.74
N THR A 63 -7.50 -7.88 -0.16
CA THR A 63 -7.93 -8.00 1.24
C THR A 63 -6.78 -7.75 2.21
N ILE A 64 -5.60 -8.35 1.96
CA ILE A 64 -4.41 -8.16 2.81
C ILE A 64 -4.02 -6.69 2.86
N LYS A 65 -3.95 -6.01 1.70
CA LYS A 65 -3.64 -4.58 1.68
C LYS A 65 -4.73 -3.74 2.36
N ASN A 66 -6.01 -4.06 2.10
CA ASN A 66 -7.14 -3.35 2.71
C ASN A 66 -7.10 -3.43 4.24
N ILE A 67 -6.75 -4.59 4.79
CA ILE A 67 -6.62 -4.79 6.24
C ILE A 67 -5.29 -4.20 6.74
N GLY A 68 -4.16 -4.68 6.26
CA GLY A 68 -2.84 -4.34 6.79
C GLY A 68 -2.53 -2.86 6.71
N MET A 69 -2.72 -2.25 5.53
CA MET A 69 -2.53 -0.82 5.35
C MET A 69 -3.73 -0.02 5.88
N GLY A 70 -4.96 -0.47 5.61
CA GLY A 70 -6.17 0.25 5.96
C GLY A 70 -6.42 0.36 7.46
N CYS A 71 -6.19 -0.70 8.23
CA CYS A 71 -6.36 -0.72 9.68
C CYS A 71 -5.17 -0.14 10.45
N GLY A 72 -4.01 -0.02 9.82
CA GLY A 72 -2.87 0.67 10.41
C GLY A 72 -3.22 2.12 10.75
N SER A 73 -2.85 2.57 11.95
CA SER A 73 -2.94 3.98 12.32
C SER A 73 -2.05 4.84 11.41
N ARG A 74 -2.11 6.15 11.57
CA ARG A 74 -1.18 7.04 10.86
C ARG A 74 0.29 6.66 11.12
N ALA A 75 0.63 6.29 12.37
CA ALA A 75 1.97 5.81 12.72
C ALA A 75 2.26 4.44 12.10
N GLY A 76 1.28 3.53 12.09
CA GLY A 76 1.41 2.22 11.48
C GLY A 76 1.59 2.27 9.97
N LYS A 77 0.81 3.11 9.25
CA LYS A 77 0.99 3.33 7.82
C LYS A 77 2.41 3.85 7.50
N LYS A 78 2.89 4.80 8.33
CA LYS A 78 4.25 5.31 8.23
C LYS A 78 5.30 4.21 8.40
N GLU A 79 5.15 3.34 9.40
CA GLU A 79 6.06 2.23 9.66
C GLU A 79 6.10 1.23 8.49
N GLN A 80 4.94 0.89 7.94
CA GLN A 80 4.87 -0.01 6.78
C GLN A 80 5.59 0.56 5.56
N HIS A 81 5.45 1.87 5.29
CA HIS A 81 6.12 2.56 4.18
C HIS A 81 7.59 2.90 4.44
N CYS A 82 8.07 2.73 5.67
CA CYS A 82 9.43 3.09 6.06
C CYS A 82 10.44 2.08 5.50
N SER A 83 10.87 2.25 4.26
CA SER A 83 11.82 1.35 3.58
C SER A 83 13.28 1.76 3.76
N GLY A 84 13.58 2.61 4.73
CA GLY A 84 14.92 3.12 5.00
C GLY A 84 15.01 4.64 4.88
N THR A 85 16.24 5.15 4.84
CA THR A 85 16.50 6.58 4.63
C THR A 85 16.38 6.92 3.15
N PRO A 86 15.55 7.91 2.77
CA PRO A 86 15.52 8.38 1.38
C PRO A 86 16.83 9.08 1.04
N HIS A 87 17.13 9.19 -0.24
CA HIS A 87 18.23 10.01 -0.74
C HIS A 87 17.72 11.12 -1.66
N VAL A 88 18.54 12.17 -1.83
CA VAL A 88 18.25 13.27 -2.74
C VAL A 88 19.16 13.18 -3.97
N ASP A 89 18.57 13.07 -5.16
CA ASP A 89 19.29 13.24 -6.42
C ASP A 89 19.58 14.74 -6.63
N GLU A 90 20.82 15.13 -6.43
CA GLU A 90 21.26 16.53 -6.55
C GLU A 90 21.06 17.11 -7.97
N LYS A 91 21.08 16.26 -9.01
CA LYS A 91 20.87 16.71 -10.40
C LYS A 91 19.43 17.15 -10.62
N ARG A 92 18.48 16.46 -10.00
CA ARG A 92 17.05 16.77 -10.07
C ARG A 92 16.64 17.81 -9.04
N CYS A 93 17.28 17.85 -7.88
CA CYS A 93 16.93 18.79 -6.81
C CYS A 93 17.07 20.23 -7.28
N ARG A 94 16.06 21.06 -7.03
CA ARG A 94 16.02 22.49 -7.34
C ARG A 94 16.16 23.38 -6.11
N GLY A 95 16.35 22.80 -4.93
CA GLY A 95 16.49 23.56 -3.70
C GLY A 95 15.24 24.34 -3.29
N CYS A 96 14.07 23.97 -3.77
CA CYS A 96 12.81 24.70 -3.55
C CYS A 96 12.27 24.63 -2.11
N LYS A 97 12.86 23.81 -1.25
CA LYS A 97 12.54 23.64 0.18
C LYS A 97 11.11 23.14 0.47
N GLN A 98 10.35 22.64 -0.52
CA GLN A 98 8.99 22.13 -0.25
C GLN A 98 9.05 20.88 0.64
N CYS A 99 9.94 19.92 0.34
CA CYS A 99 10.16 18.75 1.18
C CYS A 99 10.57 19.09 2.63
N PHE A 100 11.31 20.18 2.81
CA PHE A 100 11.73 20.65 4.14
C PHE A 100 10.53 21.08 4.98
N LYS A 101 9.54 21.76 4.38
CA LYS A 101 8.32 22.20 5.07
C LYS A 101 7.45 21.04 5.55
N GLU A 102 7.49 19.90 4.82
CA GLU A 102 6.71 18.71 5.14
C GLU A 102 7.41 17.78 6.15
N CYS A 103 8.68 18.03 6.46
CA CYS A 103 9.44 17.19 7.38
C CYS A 103 9.15 17.54 8.84
N ALA A 104 8.39 16.68 9.52
CA ALA A 104 8.07 16.87 10.94
C ALA A 104 9.22 16.54 11.91
N ASN A 105 10.31 15.91 11.42
CA ASN A 105 11.39 15.39 12.26
C ASN A 105 12.73 16.09 12.01
N ASN A 106 12.75 17.20 11.28
CA ASN A 106 14.00 17.88 10.88
C ASN A 106 15.00 16.95 10.19
N GLY A 107 14.50 15.96 9.45
CA GLY A 107 15.29 14.98 8.72
C GLY A 107 15.79 15.46 7.35
N LEU A 108 15.71 16.76 7.07
CA LEU A 108 16.20 17.40 5.85
C LEU A 108 17.01 18.64 6.21
N GLU A 109 18.10 18.83 5.50
CA GLU A 109 18.98 19.98 5.60
C GLU A 109 19.12 20.66 4.26
N TYR A 110 19.26 21.98 4.27
CA TYR A 110 19.53 22.77 3.06
C TYR A 110 20.97 23.21 3.07
N ASP A 111 21.71 22.84 2.05
CA ASP A 111 23.09 23.29 1.85
C ASP A 111 23.08 24.63 1.10
N GLU A 112 23.51 25.67 1.79
CA GLU A 112 23.59 27.04 1.25
C GLU A 112 24.68 27.18 0.15
N THR A 113 25.64 26.24 0.08
CA THR A 113 26.72 26.28 -0.92
C THR A 113 26.26 25.67 -2.24
N THR A 114 25.65 24.50 -2.19
CA THR A 114 25.18 23.77 -3.38
C THR A 114 23.76 24.15 -3.78
N HIS A 115 23.03 24.83 -2.90
CA HIS A 115 21.59 25.12 -3.01
C HIS A 115 20.74 23.87 -3.21
N LYS A 116 21.12 22.76 -2.54
CA LYS A 116 20.42 21.47 -2.58
C LYS A 116 19.90 21.07 -1.21
N MET A 117 18.97 20.13 -1.23
CA MET A 117 18.51 19.46 -0.01
C MET A 117 19.33 18.20 0.21
N HIS A 118 19.59 17.88 1.48
CA HIS A 118 20.23 16.64 1.93
C HIS A 118 19.39 15.98 3.01
N ILE A 119 19.54 14.67 3.16
CA ILE A 119 18.90 13.91 4.24
C ILE A 119 19.83 13.91 5.46
N ASN A 120 19.30 14.36 6.59
CA ASN A 120 19.93 14.13 7.87
C ASN A 120 19.53 12.75 8.39
N GLU A 121 20.42 11.77 8.24
CA GLU A 121 20.15 10.36 8.58
C GLU A 121 19.84 10.16 10.07
N THR A 122 20.41 11.00 10.94
CA THR A 122 20.16 10.92 12.40
C THR A 122 18.73 11.28 12.75
N ASN A 123 18.15 12.25 12.05
CA ASN A 123 16.81 12.76 12.34
C ASN A 123 15.75 12.15 11.41
N CYS A 124 16.16 11.57 10.30
CA CYS A 124 15.27 10.98 9.32
C CYS A 124 14.68 9.67 9.84
N VAL A 125 13.36 9.60 9.89
CA VAL A 125 12.62 8.40 10.28
C VAL A 125 12.04 7.63 9.08
N GLY A 126 12.48 7.94 7.87
CA GLY A 126 12.09 7.23 6.64
C GLY A 126 10.62 7.36 6.23
N CYS A 127 9.88 8.34 6.71
CA CYS A 127 8.41 8.42 6.54
C CYS A 127 7.92 8.75 5.13
N GLY A 128 8.80 9.09 4.19
CA GLY A 128 8.46 9.35 2.79
C GLY A 128 7.68 10.64 2.48
N ARG A 129 7.31 11.47 3.46
CA ARG A 129 6.56 12.72 3.18
C ARG A 129 7.28 13.64 2.20
N CYS A 130 8.61 13.68 2.26
CA CYS A 130 9.44 14.48 1.38
C CYS A 130 9.38 14.02 -0.09
N LEU A 131 9.11 12.73 -0.33
CA LEU A 131 8.92 12.21 -1.69
C LEU A 131 7.65 12.80 -2.29
N GLY A 132 6.52 12.68 -1.59
CA GLY A 132 5.24 13.22 -2.05
C GLY A 132 5.22 14.75 -2.22
N ALA A 133 6.11 15.47 -1.52
CA ALA A 133 6.24 16.91 -1.62
C ALA A 133 7.18 17.36 -2.75
N CYS A 134 7.91 16.44 -3.39
CA CYS A 134 8.92 16.77 -4.38
C CYS A 134 8.34 16.76 -5.80
N ASN A 135 8.03 17.94 -6.35
CA ASN A 135 7.55 18.11 -7.72
C ASN A 135 8.61 17.84 -8.82
N PHE A 136 9.83 17.44 -8.43
CA PHE A 136 10.96 17.23 -9.35
C PHE A 136 11.47 15.80 -9.33
N ASP A 137 10.78 14.89 -8.63
CA ASP A 137 11.18 13.50 -8.44
C ASP A 137 12.65 13.33 -8.01
N ALA A 138 13.12 14.30 -7.21
CA ALA A 138 14.50 14.35 -6.76
C ALA A 138 14.74 13.54 -5.48
N ILE A 139 13.69 13.01 -4.85
CA ILE A 139 13.81 12.24 -3.61
C ILE A 139 13.28 10.84 -3.87
N SER A 140 14.10 9.84 -3.57
CA SER A 140 13.72 8.43 -3.71
C SER A 140 14.34 7.58 -2.60
N PHE A 141 13.84 6.36 -2.42
CA PHE A 141 14.50 5.38 -1.56
C PHE A 141 15.50 4.55 -2.38
N ASN A 142 16.69 4.33 -1.84
CA ASN A 142 17.72 3.48 -2.46
C ASN A 142 17.44 1.97 -2.31
N ASN A 143 16.26 1.60 -1.90
CA ASN A 143 15.97 0.22 -1.60
C ASN A 143 15.24 -0.43 -2.78
N TYR A 144 15.96 -1.22 -3.57
CA TYR A 144 15.38 -2.04 -4.66
C TYR A 144 14.29 -3.01 -4.16
N ASN A 145 14.24 -3.27 -2.85
CA ASN A 145 13.26 -4.16 -2.22
C ASN A 145 12.19 -3.38 -1.42
N ALA A 146 12.00 -2.09 -1.68
CA ALA A 146 11.04 -1.28 -0.92
C ALA A 146 9.62 -1.84 -1.02
N ASN A 147 9.21 -2.24 -2.22
CA ASN A 147 7.89 -2.82 -2.46
C ASN A 147 7.74 -4.20 -1.79
N GLU A 148 8.77 -5.03 -1.85
CA GLU A 148 8.80 -6.33 -1.17
C GLU A 148 8.69 -6.17 0.36
N LEU A 149 9.42 -5.22 0.95
CA LEU A 149 9.37 -4.95 2.39
C LEU A 149 8.00 -4.41 2.81
N LEU A 150 7.41 -3.52 1.99
CA LEU A 150 6.05 -3.02 2.20
C LEU A 150 5.04 -4.17 2.20
N ASN A 151 5.12 -5.06 1.23
CA ASN A 151 4.27 -6.23 1.10
C ASN A 151 4.34 -7.14 2.33
N LYS A 152 5.54 -7.45 2.79
CA LYS A 152 5.75 -8.30 3.96
C LYS A 152 5.19 -7.67 5.23
N ARG A 153 5.42 -6.38 5.44
CA ARG A 153 4.84 -5.65 6.58
C ARG A 153 3.32 -5.58 6.52
N MET A 154 2.73 -5.40 5.35
CA MET A 154 1.27 -5.44 5.20
C MET A 154 0.69 -6.80 5.59
N ALA A 155 1.33 -7.89 5.21
CA ALA A 155 0.93 -9.24 5.63
C ALA A 155 0.97 -9.39 7.15
N GLU A 156 2.04 -8.93 7.79
CA GLU A 156 2.19 -8.96 9.26
C GLU A 156 1.18 -8.07 9.98
N TYR A 157 0.89 -6.89 9.46
CA TYR A 157 -0.17 -6.02 9.97
C TYR A 157 -1.55 -6.64 9.83
N THR A 158 -1.80 -7.34 8.71
CA THR A 158 -3.06 -8.09 8.52
C THR A 158 -3.21 -9.16 9.57
N LYS A 159 -2.17 -9.97 9.80
CA LYS A 159 -2.15 -11.00 10.83
C LYS A 159 -2.46 -10.41 12.21
N ALA A 160 -1.84 -9.31 12.59
CA ALA A 160 -2.12 -8.63 13.87
C ALA A 160 -3.60 -8.21 14.02
N VAL A 161 -4.27 -7.86 12.92
CA VAL A 161 -5.69 -7.47 12.95
C VAL A 161 -6.61 -8.67 13.07
N VAL A 162 -6.32 -9.79 12.39
CA VAL A 162 -7.25 -10.91 12.28
C VAL A 162 -7.03 -12.01 13.32
N ASP A 163 -5.82 -12.17 13.82
CA ASP A 163 -5.48 -13.22 14.77
C ASP A 163 -6.30 -13.12 16.06
N GLY A 164 -6.77 -14.28 16.55
CA GLY A 164 -7.41 -14.42 17.84
C GLY A 164 -8.85 -13.92 17.94
N ARG A 165 -9.48 -13.49 16.84
CA ARG A 165 -10.89 -13.08 16.82
C ARG A 165 -11.65 -13.59 15.60
N PRO A 166 -12.98 -13.73 15.68
CA PRO A 166 -13.81 -14.05 14.51
C PRO A 166 -13.66 -12.99 13.43
N ASN A 167 -13.36 -13.44 12.21
CA ASN A 167 -13.22 -12.53 11.07
C ASN A 167 -13.82 -13.18 9.80
N PHE A 168 -14.21 -12.32 8.84
CA PHE A 168 -14.75 -12.72 7.54
C PHE A 168 -14.43 -11.65 6.51
N HIS A 169 -14.13 -12.06 5.28
CA HIS A 169 -13.64 -11.17 4.25
C HIS A 169 -14.47 -11.30 2.97
N ILE A 170 -14.80 -10.16 2.38
CA ILE A 170 -15.52 -10.05 1.12
C ILE A 170 -14.67 -9.17 0.18
N SER A 171 -14.43 -9.65 -1.04
CA SER A 171 -13.68 -8.93 -2.06
C SER A 171 -14.51 -8.75 -3.33
N LEU A 172 -14.62 -7.51 -3.80
CA LEU A 172 -15.32 -7.12 -5.01
C LEU A 172 -14.30 -6.94 -6.15
N ILE A 173 -14.35 -7.79 -7.17
CA ILE A 173 -13.51 -7.69 -8.38
C ILE A 173 -14.37 -7.02 -9.45
N VAL A 174 -14.54 -5.71 -9.29
CA VAL A 174 -15.32 -4.84 -10.18
C VAL A 174 -14.53 -3.55 -10.41
N ASP A 175 -14.63 -2.96 -11.60
CA ASP A 175 -13.92 -1.72 -11.94
C ASP A 175 -12.43 -1.75 -11.56
N VAL A 176 -11.76 -2.85 -11.92
CA VAL A 176 -10.34 -3.11 -11.57
C VAL A 176 -9.45 -2.07 -12.25
N SER A 177 -9.23 -0.95 -11.58
CA SER A 177 -8.37 0.15 -12.04
C SER A 177 -6.89 -0.25 -12.01
N PRO A 178 -6.02 0.37 -12.83
CA PRO A 178 -4.58 0.11 -12.79
C PRO A 178 -3.93 0.61 -11.49
N ASN A 179 -4.45 1.68 -10.91
CA ASN A 179 -3.93 2.35 -9.73
C ASN A 179 -4.84 2.14 -8.51
N CYS A 180 -4.28 2.37 -7.32
CA CYS A 180 -5.01 2.27 -6.07
C CYS A 180 -6.02 3.41 -5.90
N ASP A 181 -7.18 3.12 -5.29
CA ASP A 181 -8.19 4.12 -4.90
C ASP A 181 -7.68 5.20 -3.93
N CYS A 182 -6.47 5.03 -3.39
CA CYS A 182 -5.83 6.05 -2.57
C CYS A 182 -5.26 7.23 -3.40
N HIS A 183 -5.22 7.12 -4.72
CA HIS A 183 -4.86 8.18 -5.66
C HIS A 183 -6.11 8.93 -6.16
N PRO A 184 -6.00 10.23 -6.47
CA PRO A 184 -7.12 11.01 -7.00
C PRO A 184 -7.37 10.75 -8.49
N GLU A 185 -6.36 10.32 -9.22
CA GLU A 185 -6.46 9.95 -10.64
C GLU A 185 -7.05 8.56 -10.80
N ASN A 186 -7.88 8.41 -11.80
CA ASN A 186 -8.48 7.14 -12.20
C ASN A 186 -8.28 6.94 -13.71
N ASP A 187 -8.35 5.69 -14.15
CA ASP A 187 -8.22 5.32 -15.55
C ASP A 187 -9.23 4.20 -15.88
N LEU A 188 -9.30 3.85 -17.16
CA LEU A 188 -10.12 2.74 -17.62
C LEU A 188 -9.75 1.44 -16.88
N PRO A 189 -10.72 0.68 -16.38
CA PRO A 189 -10.45 -0.62 -15.76
C PRO A 189 -9.60 -1.51 -16.68
N ILE A 190 -8.61 -2.18 -16.09
CA ILE A 190 -7.70 -3.07 -16.85
C ILE A 190 -8.34 -4.43 -17.18
N LEU A 191 -9.36 -4.82 -16.41
CA LEU A 191 -10.10 -6.08 -16.55
C LEU A 191 -11.61 -5.83 -16.49
N PRO A 192 -12.43 -6.69 -17.12
CA PRO A 192 -13.88 -6.66 -16.94
C PRO A 192 -14.28 -7.00 -15.51
N ASN A 193 -15.49 -6.63 -15.12
CA ASN A 193 -16.06 -7.03 -13.85
C ASN A 193 -16.15 -8.56 -13.77
N ILE A 194 -15.61 -9.14 -12.70
CA ILE A 194 -15.59 -10.59 -12.47
C ILE A 194 -16.69 -10.98 -11.49
N GLY A 195 -16.80 -10.25 -10.36
CA GLY A 195 -17.82 -10.52 -9.36
C GLY A 195 -17.34 -10.30 -7.92
N MET A 196 -17.87 -11.12 -7.02
CA MET A 196 -17.60 -11.04 -5.59
C MET A 196 -17.20 -12.42 -5.07
N LEU A 197 -16.13 -12.43 -4.25
CA LEU A 197 -15.68 -13.61 -3.51
C LEU A 197 -15.71 -13.32 -2.00
N ALA A 198 -15.79 -14.40 -1.22
CA ALA A 198 -15.75 -14.29 0.23
C ALA A 198 -15.03 -15.49 0.86
N SER A 199 -14.34 -15.27 1.98
CA SER A 199 -13.59 -16.29 2.71
C SER A 199 -13.41 -15.89 4.17
N PHE A 200 -13.12 -16.86 5.04
CA PHE A 200 -12.60 -16.64 6.39
C PHE A 200 -11.07 -16.44 6.40
N ASP A 201 -10.41 -16.70 5.29
CA ASP A 201 -8.97 -16.59 5.11
C ASP A 201 -8.68 -15.47 4.10
N PRO A 202 -8.04 -14.37 4.53
CA PRO A 202 -7.74 -13.24 3.64
C PRO A 202 -6.69 -13.59 2.57
N LEU A 203 -5.75 -14.50 2.87
CA LEU A 203 -4.74 -14.94 1.90
C LEU A 203 -5.36 -15.79 0.79
N ALA A 204 -6.15 -16.80 1.16
CA ALA A 204 -6.86 -17.64 0.20
C ALA A 204 -7.80 -16.81 -0.68
N LEU A 205 -8.44 -15.76 -0.11
CA LEU A 205 -9.30 -14.86 -0.84
C LEU A 205 -8.52 -14.05 -1.87
N ASP A 206 -7.40 -13.44 -1.49
CA ASP A 206 -6.57 -12.65 -2.41
C ASP A 206 -5.98 -13.52 -3.52
N GLN A 207 -5.49 -14.73 -3.21
CA GLN A 207 -5.00 -15.67 -4.21
C GLN A 207 -6.10 -16.04 -5.23
N ALA A 208 -7.32 -16.34 -4.75
CA ALA A 208 -8.44 -16.65 -5.64
C ALA A 208 -8.83 -15.45 -6.53
N CYS A 209 -8.78 -14.23 -5.99
CA CYS A 209 -9.01 -13.02 -6.77
C CYS A 209 -7.95 -12.85 -7.88
N VAL A 210 -6.67 -13.02 -7.54
CA VAL A 210 -5.56 -12.97 -8.51
C VAL A 210 -5.76 -14.01 -9.61
N ASP A 211 -6.05 -15.26 -9.24
CA ASP A 211 -6.24 -16.36 -10.20
C ASP A 211 -7.37 -16.10 -11.20
N LEU A 212 -8.45 -15.47 -10.75
CA LEU A 212 -9.55 -15.05 -11.63
C LEU A 212 -9.16 -13.89 -12.54
N CYS A 213 -8.46 -12.90 -11.98
CA CYS A 213 -7.95 -11.77 -12.76
C CYS A 213 -7.00 -12.23 -13.87
N MET A 214 -6.08 -13.15 -13.57
CA MET A 214 -5.12 -13.68 -14.56
C MET A 214 -5.80 -14.45 -15.71
N LYS A 215 -6.99 -15.00 -15.48
CA LYS A 215 -7.79 -15.70 -16.51
C LYS A 215 -8.65 -14.75 -17.35
N ALA A 216 -8.90 -13.55 -16.86
CA ALA A 216 -9.71 -12.56 -17.55
C ALA A 216 -8.95 -11.95 -18.73
N LYS A 217 -9.69 -11.59 -19.78
CA LYS A 217 -9.08 -10.87 -20.92
C LYS A 217 -8.91 -9.39 -20.55
N PRO A 218 -7.78 -8.77 -20.94
CA PRO A 218 -7.60 -7.33 -20.76
C PRO A 218 -8.73 -6.51 -21.40
N MET A 219 -9.12 -5.42 -20.76
CA MET A 219 -10.08 -4.48 -21.35
C MET A 219 -9.45 -3.72 -22.51
N PRO A 220 -10.08 -3.70 -23.70
CA PRO A 220 -9.56 -2.98 -24.85
C PRO A 220 -9.34 -1.49 -24.57
N GLY A 221 -8.17 -0.97 -24.90
CA GLY A 221 -7.79 0.43 -24.70
C GLY A 221 -7.33 0.77 -23.28
N SER A 222 -7.37 -0.19 -22.34
CA SER A 222 -6.82 -0.02 -20.99
C SER A 222 -5.29 0.11 -20.99
N GLN A 223 -4.72 0.51 -19.85
CA GLN A 223 -3.26 0.54 -19.67
C GLN A 223 -2.62 -0.83 -19.93
N LEU A 224 -3.20 -1.90 -19.39
CA LEU A 224 -2.75 -3.27 -19.63
C LEU A 224 -2.79 -3.64 -21.11
N ASP A 225 -3.88 -3.34 -21.80
CA ASP A 225 -4.04 -3.63 -23.23
C ASP A 225 -3.02 -2.87 -24.08
N LYS A 226 -2.78 -1.59 -23.78
CA LYS A 226 -1.77 -0.76 -24.47
C LYS A 226 -0.36 -1.35 -24.29
N HIS A 227 0.02 -1.73 -23.08
CA HIS A 227 1.33 -2.33 -22.80
C HIS A 227 1.50 -3.66 -23.53
N LEU A 228 0.50 -4.54 -23.54
CA LEU A 228 0.57 -5.83 -24.22
C LEU A 228 0.65 -5.72 -25.75
N HIS A 229 0.20 -4.61 -26.35
CA HIS A 229 0.29 -4.34 -27.79
C HIS A 229 1.50 -3.48 -28.18
N ASP A 230 2.28 -2.96 -27.23
CA ASP A 230 3.51 -2.24 -27.53
C ASP A 230 4.64 -3.24 -27.84
N PRO A 231 5.22 -3.23 -29.07
CA PRO A 231 6.28 -4.16 -29.42
C PRO A 231 7.59 -3.97 -28.64
N ASN A 232 7.74 -2.82 -27.96
CA ASN A 232 8.91 -2.53 -27.14
C ASN A 232 8.69 -2.88 -25.67
N PHE A 233 7.49 -3.29 -25.28
CA PHE A 233 7.17 -3.61 -23.89
C PHE A 233 7.60 -5.03 -23.55
N CYS A 234 8.28 -5.18 -22.38
CA CYS A 234 8.65 -6.50 -21.87
C CYS A 234 7.44 -7.16 -21.19
N ASN A 235 6.91 -8.22 -21.77
CA ASN A 235 5.79 -8.95 -21.19
C ASN A 235 6.25 -9.81 -20.01
N HIS A 236 5.75 -9.51 -18.83
CA HIS A 236 6.03 -10.19 -17.56
C HIS A 236 5.14 -11.43 -17.31
N HIS A 237 4.24 -11.75 -18.23
CA HIS A 237 3.30 -12.88 -18.15
C HIS A 237 2.31 -12.82 -16.98
N ASP A 238 2.10 -11.65 -16.39
CA ASP A 238 1.04 -11.39 -15.42
C ASP A 238 0.42 -10.00 -15.63
N HIS A 239 -0.87 -9.88 -15.34
CA HIS A 239 -1.63 -8.67 -15.63
C HIS A 239 -1.23 -7.48 -14.76
N PHE A 240 -0.86 -7.72 -13.49
CA PHE A 240 -0.54 -6.63 -12.57
C PHE A 240 0.84 -6.06 -12.85
N THR A 241 1.85 -6.90 -13.03
CA THR A 241 3.19 -6.44 -13.45
C THR A 241 3.17 -5.87 -14.87
N ASN A 242 2.36 -6.42 -15.78
CA ASN A 242 2.20 -5.83 -17.11
C ASN A 242 1.46 -4.48 -17.07
N SER A 243 0.54 -4.29 -16.13
CA SER A 243 -0.08 -2.98 -15.92
C SER A 243 0.91 -1.97 -15.34
N THR A 244 1.65 -2.39 -14.31
CA THR A 244 2.63 -1.55 -13.58
C THR A 244 3.93 -2.30 -13.36
N PRO A 245 4.91 -2.20 -14.29
CA PRO A 245 6.13 -3.02 -14.30
C PRO A 245 7.03 -2.89 -13.08
N GLU A 246 6.95 -1.76 -12.38
CA GLU A 246 7.76 -1.48 -11.19
C GLU A 246 7.14 -2.05 -9.90
N SER A 247 5.95 -2.63 -10.00
CA SER A 247 5.25 -3.22 -8.87
C SER A 247 5.75 -4.63 -8.54
N GLU A 248 5.53 -5.05 -7.30
CA GLU A 248 5.83 -6.38 -6.82
C GLU A 248 4.67 -6.86 -5.94
N TRP A 249 4.11 -8.05 -6.17
CA TRP A 249 2.94 -8.53 -5.44
C TRP A 249 3.10 -9.92 -4.81
N LYS A 250 4.00 -10.74 -5.34
CA LYS A 250 4.15 -12.15 -4.93
C LYS A 250 4.61 -12.27 -3.50
N SER A 251 5.55 -11.43 -3.09
CA SER A 251 6.11 -11.44 -1.74
C SER A 251 5.07 -11.21 -0.64
N CYS A 252 3.96 -10.51 -0.94
CA CYS A 252 2.86 -10.33 0.01
C CYS A 252 2.19 -11.67 0.34
N LEU A 253 1.80 -12.42 -0.70
CA LEU A 253 1.12 -13.70 -0.54
C LEU A 253 2.07 -14.78 0.02
N GLU A 254 3.30 -14.84 -0.49
CA GLU A 254 4.32 -15.77 -0.03
C GLU A 254 4.66 -15.56 1.46
N HIS A 255 4.80 -14.30 1.87
CA HIS A 255 5.09 -13.99 3.27
C HIS A 255 3.88 -14.26 4.17
N ALA A 256 2.67 -13.89 3.74
CA ALA A 256 1.45 -14.22 4.46
C ALA A 256 1.30 -15.74 4.66
N GLN A 257 1.58 -16.55 3.63
CA GLN A 257 1.59 -18.00 3.74
C GLN A 257 2.64 -18.53 4.74
N LYS A 258 3.81 -17.89 4.77
CA LYS A 258 4.91 -18.29 5.65
C LYS A 258 4.62 -18.06 7.12
N ILE A 259 3.97 -16.96 7.44
CA ILE A 259 3.68 -16.56 8.83
C ILE A 259 2.37 -17.14 9.36
N GLY A 260 1.49 -17.69 8.52
CA GLY A 260 0.24 -18.38 8.89
C GLY A 260 -0.93 -17.45 9.02
#